data_15c118d6e03eee976542e28fed4646e5
#
_entry.id   15c118d6e03eee976542e28fed4646e5
#
_cell.length_a   1.000
_cell.length_b   1.000
_cell.length_c   1.000
_cell.angle_alpha   90.00
_cell.angle_beta   90.00
_cell.angle_gamma   90.00
#
_symmetry.space_group_name_H-M   'P 1'
#
loop_
_entity.id
_entity.type
_entity.pdbx_description
1 polymer ?
#
loop_
_entity_poly.entity_id
_entity_poly.type
_entity_poly.pdbx_seq_one_letter_code
_entity_poly.pdbx_strand_id
1 'polypeptide(L)'
;MSWLQRIRIAISGILLIFAGLLFILLPDIKYLLLLAGLTIYLLIYGIRMMIYYFTMARLMVGGKSILYKSIIMLDLAMFTASLTDLSPVHLIIYLVGIYAASGVVDILRSLEAKKLDAPEWKRRFAFGLFNIMTGIAAAVAAILFRSTEIPEYIYGCSLIWSGITGISTVFRKTGTIYIQ
;
A
#
# COMPACT_ATOMS: atom_id res chain seq x y z
N MET A 1 21.35 -1.43 -3.36
CA MET A 1 20.44 -0.65 -2.51
C MET A 1 21.24 0.23 -1.59
N SER A 2 20.92 1.54 -1.55
CA SER A 2 21.55 2.45 -0.57
C SER A 2 21.08 2.09 0.85
N TRP A 3 21.89 2.40 1.86
CA TRP A 3 21.57 2.16 3.27
C TRP A 3 20.24 2.81 3.69
N LEU A 4 19.98 4.03 3.21
CA LEU A 4 18.72 4.75 3.43
C LEU A 4 17.48 4.05 2.85
N GLN A 5 17.62 3.42 1.68
CA GLN A 5 16.52 2.64 1.08
C GLN A 5 16.20 1.40 1.92
N ARG A 6 17.21 0.72 2.45
CA ARG A 6 17.01 -0.44 3.33
C ARG A 6 16.28 -0.06 4.61
N ILE A 7 16.68 1.05 5.25
CA ILE A 7 16.01 1.54 6.46
C ILE A 7 14.54 1.88 6.15
N ARG A 8 14.27 2.59 5.07
CA ARG A 8 12.91 2.98 4.70
C ARG A 8 12.00 1.75 4.48
N ILE A 9 12.51 0.71 3.81
CA ILE A 9 11.77 -0.54 3.58
C ILE A 9 11.56 -1.29 4.91
N ALA A 10 12.57 -1.35 5.77
CA ALA A 10 12.45 -1.98 7.08
C ALA A 10 11.40 -1.28 7.95
N ILE A 11 11.45 0.04 8.05
CA ILE A 11 10.47 0.84 8.80
C ILE A 11 9.06 0.63 8.23
N SER A 12 8.89 0.69 6.91
CA SER A 12 7.59 0.44 6.28
C SER A 12 7.06 -0.97 6.57
N GLY A 13 7.93 -1.99 6.55
CA GLY A 13 7.56 -3.36 6.89
C GLY A 13 7.15 -3.52 8.36
N ILE A 14 7.87 -2.89 9.28
CA ILE A 14 7.53 -2.89 10.71
C ILE A 14 6.18 -2.19 10.94
N LEU A 15 5.95 -1.05 10.30
CA LEU A 15 4.68 -0.33 10.40
C LEU A 15 3.51 -1.17 9.87
N LEU A 16 3.68 -1.92 8.79
CA LEU A 16 2.66 -2.82 8.26
C LEU A 16 2.36 -3.98 9.22
N ILE A 17 3.38 -4.58 9.83
CA ILE A 17 3.18 -5.62 10.85
C ILE A 17 2.41 -5.05 12.04
N PHE A 18 2.83 -3.88 12.52
CA PHE A 18 2.18 -3.23 13.65
C PHE A 18 0.72 -2.87 13.33
N ALA A 19 0.45 -2.33 12.14
CA ALA A 19 -0.90 -2.04 11.67
C ALA A 19 -1.76 -3.32 11.59
N GLY A 20 -1.21 -4.42 11.06
CA GLY A 20 -1.90 -5.71 10.99
C GLY A 20 -2.22 -6.29 12.37
N LEU A 21 -1.28 -6.20 13.34
CA LEU A 21 -1.51 -6.61 14.72
C LEU A 21 -2.56 -5.76 15.40
N LEU A 22 -2.51 -4.43 15.26
CA LEU A 22 -3.54 -3.53 15.77
C LEU A 22 -4.92 -3.87 15.22
N PHE A 23 -4.99 -4.21 13.93
CA PHE A 23 -6.24 -4.54 13.27
C PHE A 23 -6.88 -5.82 13.81
N ILE A 24 -6.06 -6.77 14.28
CA ILE A 24 -6.54 -8.04 14.87
C ILE A 24 -6.87 -7.87 16.36
N LEU A 25 -6.06 -7.07 17.11
CA LEU A 25 -6.13 -7.02 18.57
C LEU A 25 -7.08 -5.97 19.13
N LEU A 26 -7.35 -4.87 18.41
CA LEU A 26 -8.15 -3.75 18.88
C LEU A 26 -9.48 -3.63 18.12
N PRO A 27 -10.59 -4.19 18.65
CA PRO A 27 -11.86 -4.23 17.92
C PRO A 27 -12.50 -2.86 17.70
N ASP A 28 -12.38 -1.92 18.64
CA ASP A 28 -13.18 -0.69 18.66
C ASP A 28 -12.53 0.52 17.96
N ILE A 29 -11.21 0.62 18.00
CA ILE A 29 -10.47 1.81 17.54
C ILE A 29 -9.74 1.58 16.21
N LYS A 30 -9.67 0.32 15.76
CA LYS A 30 -8.85 -0.10 14.61
C LYS A 30 -9.10 0.67 13.32
N TYR A 31 -10.36 0.90 12.98
CA TYR A 31 -10.72 1.60 11.74
C TYR A 31 -10.32 3.06 11.78
N LEU A 32 -10.61 3.75 12.89
CA LEU A 32 -10.25 5.15 13.08
C LEU A 32 -8.74 5.34 13.01
N LEU A 33 -7.99 4.51 13.72
CA LEU A 33 -6.52 4.59 13.77
C LEU A 33 -5.89 4.32 12.40
N LEU A 34 -6.42 3.33 11.67
CA LEU A 34 -5.90 2.95 10.36
C LEU A 34 -6.25 3.98 9.29
N LEU A 35 -7.48 4.52 9.31
CA LEU A 35 -7.88 5.63 8.45
C LEU A 35 -7.08 6.89 8.74
N ALA A 36 -6.90 7.25 10.00
CA ALA A 36 -6.08 8.39 10.40
C ALA A 36 -4.62 8.21 9.93
N GLY A 37 -4.04 7.03 10.16
CA GLY A 37 -2.68 6.71 9.69
C GLY A 37 -2.55 6.78 8.17
N LEU A 38 -3.53 6.23 7.43
CA LEU A 38 -3.56 6.27 5.97
C LEU A 38 -3.73 7.71 5.46
N THR A 39 -4.64 8.48 6.05
CA THR A 39 -4.84 9.90 5.72
C THR A 39 -3.56 10.71 5.90
N ILE A 40 -2.91 10.58 7.07
CA ILE A 40 -1.66 11.29 7.35
C ILE A 40 -0.57 10.88 6.36
N TYR A 41 -0.44 9.57 6.07
CA TYR A 41 0.54 9.08 5.10
C TYR A 41 0.31 9.66 3.71
N LEU A 42 -0.93 9.62 3.19
CA LEU A 42 -1.29 10.14 1.87
C LEU A 42 -1.07 11.65 1.79
N LEU A 43 -1.42 12.37 2.87
CA LEU A 43 -1.26 13.83 2.96
C LEU A 43 0.23 14.23 2.93
N ILE A 44 1.05 13.60 3.77
CA ILE A 44 2.50 13.86 3.78
C ILE A 44 3.12 13.52 2.43
N TYR A 45 2.74 12.40 1.83
CA TYR A 45 3.25 11.97 0.53
C TYR A 45 2.82 12.93 -0.58
N GLY A 46 1.55 13.33 -0.62
CA GLY A 46 1.02 14.29 -1.58
C GLY A 46 1.69 15.66 -1.49
N ILE A 47 1.83 16.21 -0.28
CA ILE A 47 2.52 17.48 -0.05
C ILE A 47 3.99 17.39 -0.49
N ARG A 48 4.69 16.33 -0.11
CA ARG A 48 6.09 16.13 -0.52
C ARG A 48 6.27 16.10 -2.03
N MET A 49 5.39 15.39 -2.75
CA MET A 49 5.41 15.34 -4.21
C MET A 49 5.10 16.69 -4.84
N MET A 50 4.19 17.46 -4.23
CA MET A 50 3.84 18.80 -4.68
C MET A 50 5.01 19.78 -4.51
N ILE A 51 5.68 19.75 -3.35
CA ILE A 51 6.90 20.54 -3.11
C ILE A 51 7.99 20.15 -4.12
N TYR A 52 8.21 18.86 -4.35
CA TYR A 52 9.19 18.39 -5.33
C TYR A 52 8.88 18.89 -6.75
N TYR A 53 7.60 18.92 -7.14
CA TYR A 53 7.19 19.49 -8.43
C TYR A 53 7.57 20.97 -8.54
N PHE A 54 7.23 21.79 -7.55
CA PHE A 54 7.51 23.23 -7.59
C PHE A 54 8.98 23.57 -7.52
N THR A 55 9.78 22.76 -6.81
CA THR A 55 11.21 23.02 -6.62
C THR A 55 12.07 22.52 -7.76
N MET A 56 11.74 21.35 -8.33
CA MET A 56 12.64 20.67 -9.28
C MET A 56 11.97 20.21 -10.56
N ALA A 57 10.80 19.55 -10.45
CA ALA A 57 10.21 18.81 -11.56
C ALA A 57 9.48 19.71 -12.57
N ARG A 58 9.22 20.97 -12.26
CA ARG A 58 8.50 21.92 -13.15
C ARG A 58 9.18 22.09 -14.52
N LEU A 59 10.50 22.03 -14.53
CA LEU A 59 11.32 22.20 -15.74
C LEU A 59 11.73 20.87 -16.40
N MET A 60 11.33 19.72 -15.82
CA MET A 60 11.66 18.41 -16.36
C MET A 60 10.62 17.89 -17.35
N VAL A 61 11.08 17.12 -18.34
CA VAL A 61 10.19 16.37 -19.23
C VAL A 61 9.38 15.37 -18.39
N GLY A 62 8.05 15.43 -18.50
CA GLY A 62 7.17 14.59 -17.66
C GLY A 62 6.87 15.15 -16.27
N GLY A 63 7.38 16.32 -15.89
CA GLY A 63 7.13 16.93 -14.58
C GLY A 63 5.64 17.09 -14.24
N LYS A 64 4.78 17.36 -15.24
CA LYS A 64 3.33 17.45 -15.04
C LYS A 64 2.71 16.17 -14.46
N SER A 65 3.26 14.99 -14.76
CA SER A 65 2.76 13.74 -14.19
C SER A 65 2.97 13.66 -12.68
N ILE A 66 4.03 14.29 -12.16
CA ILE A 66 4.31 14.40 -10.72
C ILE A 66 3.27 15.29 -10.04
N LEU A 67 2.89 16.41 -10.70
CA LEU A 67 1.84 17.30 -10.21
C LEU A 67 0.50 16.57 -10.13
N TYR A 68 0.07 15.90 -11.21
CA TYR A 68 -1.17 15.13 -11.22
C TYR A 68 -1.19 14.07 -10.14
N LYS A 69 -0.08 13.34 -9.97
CA LYS A 69 0.04 12.34 -8.92
C LYS A 69 -0.08 12.95 -7.52
N SER A 70 0.50 14.14 -7.28
CA SER A 70 0.40 14.81 -5.99
C SER A 70 -1.03 15.25 -5.69
N ILE A 71 -1.76 15.80 -6.69
CA ILE A 71 -3.17 16.19 -6.55
C ILE A 71 -4.02 14.97 -6.21
N ILE A 72 -3.90 13.89 -6.98
CA ILE A 72 -4.65 12.64 -6.74
C ILE A 72 -4.39 12.11 -5.32
N MET A 73 -3.15 12.16 -4.82
CA MET A 73 -2.82 11.70 -3.47
C MET A 73 -3.44 12.60 -2.38
N LEU A 74 -3.52 13.91 -2.62
CA LEU A 74 -4.17 14.84 -1.69
C LEU A 74 -5.69 14.64 -1.69
N ASP A 75 -6.30 14.48 -2.86
CA ASP A 75 -7.73 14.20 -2.97
C ASP A 75 -8.08 12.87 -2.28
N LEU A 76 -7.24 11.85 -2.46
CA LEU A 76 -7.42 10.56 -1.80
C LEU A 76 -7.29 10.69 -0.28
N ALA A 77 -6.38 11.55 0.22
CA ALA A 77 -6.25 11.81 1.65
C ALA A 77 -7.50 12.47 2.22
N MET A 78 -8.04 13.49 1.55
CA MET A 78 -9.28 14.16 1.96
C MET A 78 -10.48 13.21 1.90
N PHE A 79 -10.58 12.41 0.84
CA PHE A 79 -11.60 11.38 0.73
C PHE A 79 -11.51 10.37 1.87
N THR A 80 -10.31 9.86 2.18
CA THR A 80 -10.09 8.92 3.30
C THR A 80 -10.50 9.54 4.64
N ALA A 81 -10.22 10.82 4.86
CA ALA A 81 -10.63 11.52 6.08
C ALA A 81 -12.15 11.64 6.21
N SER A 82 -12.88 11.76 5.10
CA SER A 82 -14.35 11.85 5.11
C SER A 82 -15.06 10.51 5.36
N LEU A 83 -14.32 9.39 5.34
CA LEU A 83 -14.92 8.06 5.52
C LEU A 83 -15.14 7.67 6.99
N THR A 84 -14.75 8.50 7.96
CA THR A 84 -14.83 8.19 9.40
C THR A 84 -16.24 7.89 9.88
N ASP A 85 -17.27 8.45 9.22
CA ASP A 85 -18.69 8.29 9.60
C ASP A 85 -19.37 7.11 8.89
N LEU A 86 -18.64 6.35 8.06
CA LEU A 86 -19.20 5.20 7.34
C LEU A 86 -19.25 3.96 8.22
N SER A 87 -20.19 3.06 7.88
CA SER A 87 -20.28 1.77 8.57
C SER A 87 -19.01 0.93 8.39
N PRO A 88 -18.63 0.09 9.37
CA PRO A 88 -17.42 -0.73 9.31
C PRO A 88 -17.30 -1.60 8.05
N VAL A 89 -18.43 -2.09 7.51
CA VAL A 89 -18.43 -2.89 6.27
C VAL A 89 -17.92 -2.09 5.07
N HIS A 90 -18.33 -0.84 4.92
CA HIS A 90 -17.85 0.02 3.83
C HIS A 90 -16.38 0.38 4.00
N LEU A 91 -15.94 0.58 5.24
CA LEU A 91 -14.54 0.86 5.55
C LEU A 91 -13.63 -0.32 5.20
N ILE A 92 -14.03 -1.54 5.55
CA ILE A 92 -13.22 -2.71 5.22
C ILE A 92 -13.16 -2.95 3.71
N ILE A 93 -14.26 -2.75 2.97
CA ILE A 93 -14.28 -2.85 1.51
C ILE A 93 -13.33 -1.80 0.88
N TYR A 94 -13.33 -0.58 1.39
CA TYR A 94 -12.41 0.47 0.94
C TYR A 94 -10.93 0.10 1.17
N LEU A 95 -10.58 -0.34 2.38
CA LEU A 95 -9.21 -0.73 2.73
C LEU A 95 -8.73 -1.92 1.90
N VAL A 96 -9.59 -2.92 1.74
CA VAL A 96 -9.34 -4.08 0.88
C VAL A 96 -9.17 -3.68 -0.58
N GLY A 97 -9.97 -2.70 -1.05
CA GLY A 97 -9.84 -2.14 -2.39
C GLY A 97 -8.47 -1.50 -2.63
N ILE A 98 -7.98 -0.69 -1.69
CA ILE A 98 -6.61 -0.11 -1.75
C ILE A 98 -5.54 -1.22 -1.77
N TYR A 99 -5.73 -2.25 -0.95
CA TYR A 99 -4.78 -3.37 -0.89
C TYR A 99 -4.75 -4.16 -2.20
N ALA A 100 -5.90 -4.44 -2.79
CA ALA A 100 -6.01 -5.08 -4.10
C ALA A 100 -5.40 -4.21 -5.22
N ALA A 101 -5.63 -2.89 -5.19
CA ALA A 101 -5.03 -1.96 -6.14
C ALA A 101 -3.49 -1.96 -6.05
N SER A 102 -2.91 -2.07 -4.85
CA SER A 102 -1.46 -2.25 -4.70
C SER A 102 -0.97 -3.53 -5.37
N GLY A 103 -1.74 -4.61 -5.28
CA GLY A 103 -1.45 -5.87 -5.97
C GLY A 103 -1.44 -5.74 -7.51
N VAL A 104 -2.38 -4.97 -8.07
CA VAL A 104 -2.38 -4.66 -9.52
C VAL A 104 -1.11 -3.91 -9.91
N VAL A 105 -0.70 -2.90 -9.14
CA VAL A 105 0.55 -2.17 -9.39
C VAL A 105 1.76 -3.10 -9.35
N ASP A 106 1.82 -4.03 -8.40
CA ASP A 106 2.92 -5.00 -8.30
C ASP A 106 2.95 -5.96 -9.50
N ILE A 107 1.79 -6.38 -10.01
CA ILE A 107 1.70 -7.17 -11.24
C ILE A 107 2.21 -6.36 -12.44
N LEU A 108 1.76 -5.13 -12.63
CA LEU A 108 2.19 -4.28 -13.73
C LEU A 108 3.71 -4.08 -13.71
N ARG A 109 4.27 -3.75 -12.54
CA ARG A 109 5.73 -3.63 -12.35
C ARG A 109 6.48 -4.93 -12.61
N SER A 110 5.88 -6.08 -12.27
CA SER A 110 6.49 -7.38 -12.54
C SER A 110 6.53 -7.70 -14.02
N LEU A 111 5.50 -7.30 -14.78
CA LEU A 111 5.46 -7.46 -16.24
C LEU A 111 6.49 -6.57 -16.94
N GLU A 112 6.69 -5.33 -16.44
CA GLU A 112 7.77 -4.46 -16.92
C GLU A 112 9.14 -5.07 -16.61
N ALA A 113 9.34 -5.58 -15.39
CA ALA A 113 10.57 -6.26 -15.00
C ALA A 113 10.83 -7.52 -15.84
N LYS A 114 9.78 -8.25 -16.26
CA LYS A 114 9.89 -9.38 -17.19
C LYS A 114 10.41 -8.96 -18.56
N LYS A 115 9.95 -7.81 -19.08
CA LYS A 115 10.44 -7.27 -20.38
C LYS A 115 11.93 -6.89 -20.34
N LEU A 116 12.45 -6.62 -19.14
CA LEU A 116 13.85 -6.27 -18.90
C LEU A 116 14.69 -7.47 -18.41
N ASP A 117 14.17 -8.70 -18.56
CA ASP A 117 14.81 -9.97 -18.12
C ASP A 117 15.32 -9.95 -16.67
N ALA A 118 14.67 -9.16 -15.79
CA ALA A 118 15.04 -9.08 -14.39
C ALA A 118 14.69 -10.38 -13.64
N PRO A 119 15.61 -11.02 -12.90
CA PRO A 119 15.42 -12.37 -12.35
C PRO A 119 14.31 -12.46 -11.28
N GLU A 120 13.90 -11.34 -10.70
CA GLU A 120 12.94 -11.32 -9.60
C GLU A 120 11.48 -11.06 -10.02
N TRP A 121 11.18 -10.98 -11.33
CA TRP A 121 9.82 -10.66 -11.78
C TRP A 121 8.76 -11.68 -11.33
N LYS A 122 9.10 -12.98 -11.33
CA LYS A 122 8.17 -14.05 -10.92
C LYS A 122 7.68 -13.89 -9.49
N ARG A 123 8.59 -13.53 -8.59
CA ARG A 123 8.26 -13.30 -7.18
C ARG A 123 7.35 -12.10 -6.99
N ARG A 124 7.63 -10.97 -7.64
CA ARG A 124 6.77 -9.78 -7.59
C ARG A 124 5.40 -10.07 -8.16
N PHE A 125 5.34 -10.82 -9.26
CA PHE A 125 4.09 -11.27 -9.84
C PHE A 125 3.28 -12.12 -8.84
N ALA A 126 3.90 -13.10 -8.20
CA ALA A 126 3.25 -13.94 -7.21
C ALA A 126 2.73 -13.13 -6.00
N PHE A 127 3.48 -12.13 -5.52
CA PHE A 127 3.01 -11.25 -4.45
C PHE A 127 1.84 -10.37 -4.88
N GLY A 128 1.90 -9.78 -6.06
CA GLY A 128 0.79 -9.00 -6.59
C GLY A 128 -0.48 -9.83 -6.76
N LEU A 129 -0.33 -11.06 -7.28
CA LEU A 129 -1.44 -12.00 -7.40
C LEU A 129 -2.02 -12.39 -6.03
N PHE A 130 -1.16 -12.69 -5.05
CA PHE A 130 -1.59 -12.98 -3.69
C PHE A 130 -2.37 -11.81 -3.07
N ASN A 131 -1.90 -10.57 -3.23
CA ASN A 131 -2.59 -9.39 -2.72
C ASN A 131 -3.98 -9.21 -3.35
N ILE A 132 -4.12 -9.46 -4.66
CA ILE A 132 -5.42 -9.40 -5.33
C ILE A 132 -6.34 -10.51 -4.84
N MET A 133 -5.86 -11.75 -4.75
CA MET A 133 -6.66 -12.88 -4.29
C MET A 133 -7.15 -12.69 -2.86
N THR A 134 -6.29 -12.24 -1.95
CA THR A 134 -6.68 -11.94 -0.56
C THR A 134 -7.66 -10.77 -0.50
N GLY A 135 -7.48 -9.75 -1.34
CA GLY A 135 -8.42 -8.65 -1.47
C GLY A 135 -9.80 -9.12 -1.92
N ILE A 136 -9.87 -9.93 -2.97
CA ILE A 136 -11.14 -10.50 -3.46
C ILE A 136 -11.78 -11.39 -2.38
N ALA A 137 -11.00 -12.26 -1.73
CA ALA A 137 -11.51 -13.14 -0.67
C ALA A 137 -12.11 -12.35 0.50
N ALA A 138 -11.44 -11.27 0.94
CA ALA A 138 -11.93 -10.40 2.00
C ALA A 138 -13.20 -9.65 1.60
N ALA A 139 -13.28 -9.14 0.36
CA ALA A 139 -14.45 -8.44 -0.15
C ALA A 139 -15.66 -9.40 -0.26
N VAL A 140 -15.46 -10.60 -0.81
CA VAL A 140 -16.49 -11.64 -0.90
C VAL A 140 -16.97 -12.05 0.48
N ALA A 141 -16.05 -12.25 1.44
CA ALA A 141 -16.41 -12.58 2.81
C ALA A 141 -17.25 -11.46 3.47
N ALA A 142 -16.89 -10.19 3.27
CA ALA A 142 -17.65 -9.04 3.79
C ALA A 142 -19.09 -9.01 3.27
N ILE A 143 -19.29 -9.33 1.98
CA ILE A 143 -20.61 -9.31 1.34
C ILE A 143 -21.44 -10.53 1.76
N LEU A 144 -20.85 -11.73 1.77
CA LEU A 144 -21.58 -12.99 2.05
C LEU A 144 -21.98 -13.09 3.52
N PHE A 145 -21.08 -12.79 4.44
CA PHE A 145 -21.34 -12.97 5.87
C PHE A 145 -21.99 -11.75 6.52
N ARG A 146 -22.06 -10.62 5.81
CA ARG A 146 -22.55 -9.33 6.35
C ARG A 146 -21.93 -8.95 7.70
N SER A 147 -20.77 -9.52 7.99
CA SER A 147 -20.00 -9.32 9.20
C SER A 147 -18.60 -8.83 8.82
N THR A 148 -18.00 -8.05 9.70
CA THR A 148 -16.66 -7.51 9.47
C THR A 148 -15.56 -8.40 10.03
N GLU A 149 -15.87 -9.33 10.92
CA GLU A 149 -14.88 -10.13 11.65
C GLU A 149 -13.95 -10.92 10.71
N ILE A 150 -14.53 -11.73 9.81
CA ILE A 150 -13.75 -12.57 8.88
C ILE A 150 -12.88 -11.73 7.92
N PRO A 151 -13.44 -10.72 7.22
CA PRO A 151 -12.63 -9.81 6.39
C PRO A 151 -11.52 -9.10 7.16
N GLU A 152 -11.77 -8.73 8.42
CA GLU A 152 -10.80 -8.09 9.29
C GLU A 152 -9.59 -8.97 9.56
N TYR A 153 -9.82 -10.24 9.92
CA TYR A 153 -8.73 -11.21 10.10
C TYR A 153 -7.94 -11.43 8.82
N ILE A 154 -8.63 -11.60 7.68
CA ILE A 154 -7.98 -11.78 6.38
C ILE A 154 -7.11 -10.57 6.06
N TYR A 155 -7.63 -9.36 6.25
CA TYR A 155 -6.91 -8.12 5.98
C TYR A 155 -5.73 -7.91 6.93
N GLY A 156 -5.93 -8.12 8.23
CA GLY A 156 -4.86 -8.02 9.24
C GLY A 156 -3.72 -9.00 8.97
N CYS A 157 -4.05 -10.27 8.69
CA CYS A 157 -3.05 -11.29 8.33
C CYS A 157 -2.29 -10.92 7.03
N SER A 158 -2.99 -10.36 6.04
CA SER A 158 -2.36 -9.95 4.79
C SER A 158 -1.41 -8.76 4.96
N LEU A 159 -1.73 -7.82 5.86
CA LEU A 159 -0.83 -6.72 6.22
C LEU A 159 0.44 -7.24 6.91
N ILE A 160 0.30 -8.17 7.86
CA ILE A 160 1.45 -8.81 8.54
C ILE A 160 2.32 -9.53 7.51
N TRP A 161 1.72 -10.32 6.63
CA TRP A 161 2.44 -11.01 5.56
C TRP A 161 3.19 -10.05 4.64
N SER A 162 2.54 -8.97 4.22
CA SER A 162 3.15 -7.92 3.40
C SER A 162 4.32 -7.24 4.12
N GLY A 163 4.21 -7.00 5.43
CA GLY A 163 5.29 -6.46 6.25
C GLY A 163 6.49 -7.40 6.35
N ILE A 164 6.26 -8.70 6.63
CA ILE A 164 7.30 -9.72 6.71
C ILE A 164 8.03 -9.86 5.37
N THR A 165 7.28 -9.94 4.27
CA THR A 165 7.87 -10.04 2.93
C THR A 165 8.64 -8.78 2.55
N GLY A 166 8.15 -7.59 2.93
CA GLY A 166 8.85 -6.32 2.78
C GLY A 166 10.20 -6.32 3.50
N ILE A 167 10.22 -6.71 4.78
CA ILE A 167 11.46 -6.81 5.57
C ILE A 167 12.42 -7.85 4.98
N SER A 168 11.92 -8.98 4.53
CA SER A 168 12.76 -10.03 3.91
C SER A 168 13.52 -9.55 2.68
N THR A 169 13.00 -8.53 1.97
CA THR A 169 13.69 -7.95 0.82
C THR A 169 14.90 -7.10 1.20
N VAL A 170 14.96 -6.57 2.43
CA VAL A 170 16.08 -5.76 2.93
C VAL A 170 17.36 -6.59 3.06
N PHE A 171 17.22 -7.86 3.45
CA PHE A 171 18.36 -8.77 3.66
C PHE A 171 18.89 -9.41 2.39
N ARG A 172 18.25 -9.21 1.23
CA ARG A 172 18.71 -9.77 -0.03
C ARG A 172 19.69 -8.85 -0.74
N LYS A 173 20.78 -9.45 -1.26
CA LYS A 173 21.70 -8.79 -2.18
C LYS A 173 21.04 -8.70 -3.57
N THR A 174 20.31 -7.64 -3.83
CA THR A 174 19.76 -7.39 -5.18
C THR A 174 20.83 -6.71 -6.03
N GLY A 175 21.29 -7.41 -7.07
CA GLY A 175 22.27 -6.88 -8.04
C GLY A 175 21.71 -5.86 -9.04
N THR A 176 20.41 -5.55 -8.96
CA THR A 176 19.73 -4.63 -9.92
C THR A 176 19.39 -3.32 -9.22
N ILE A 177 20.02 -2.25 -9.66
CA ILE A 177 19.68 -0.87 -9.30
C ILE A 177 18.45 -0.51 -10.14
N TYR A 178 17.25 -0.53 -9.53
CA TYR A 178 16.09 0.10 -10.14
C TYR A 178 16.21 1.61 -9.94
N ILE A 179 16.38 2.32 -11.04
CA ILE A 179 16.22 3.77 -11.07
C ILE A 179 14.73 4.02 -10.81
N GLN A 180 14.43 4.58 -9.64
CA GLN A 180 13.08 5.05 -9.27
C GLN A 180 12.94 6.51 -9.64
#